data_9d0ccf18360d8da469c26e232802ba7a
#
_entry.id   9d0ccf18360d8da469c26e232802ba7a
#
_cell.length_a   1.000
_cell.length_b   1.000
_cell.length_c   1.000
_cell.angle_alpha   90.00
_cell.angle_beta   90.00
_cell.angle_gamma   90.00
#
_symmetry.space_group_name_H-M   'P 1'
#
loop_
_entity.id
_entity.type
_entity.pdbx_description
1 polymer ?
#
loop_
_entity_poly.entity_id
_entity_poly.type
_entity_poly.pdbx_seq_one_letter_code
_entity_poly.pdbx_strand_id
1 'polypeptide(L)'
;MEHYDILIIGGGAAGIAAAKAARGAKVLLADRKTKPGGVLLQCAHRGFGKDQNGPEYAAGLLADFPEGVGLALETTVLSVSKDKTAVLSGKAFGLRAVCFKQLILAAGCREIPLGALPIAGTRPKGIYTAGQMQEMMNLQGFTPEGPVVILGSGDLGLIMAKQTAEAGLSVTMVEQKTQCGGMAKNQRCLTELPIRLICGDTITQVHGHPHIEGCTTKNGEYLPCETLLIAAGLRPERELVSELGRPGWLHICGNCNTVHPMVEAVVKEGTRAGLTALENIRGDL
;
A
#
# COMPACT_ATOMS: atom_id res chain seq x y z
N MET A 1 20.41 22.74 -11.23
CA MET A 1 19.42 21.68 -11.12
C MET A 1 20.13 20.35 -11.37
N GLU A 2 19.93 19.32 -10.55
CA GLU A 2 20.55 18.02 -10.82
C GLU A 2 19.82 17.25 -11.91
N HIS A 3 20.59 16.52 -12.71
CA HIS A 3 20.09 15.73 -13.82
C HIS A 3 20.28 14.24 -13.55
N TYR A 4 19.21 13.47 -13.74
CA TYR A 4 19.19 12.01 -13.65
C TYR A 4 18.73 11.42 -14.98
N ASP A 5 19.21 10.24 -15.29
CA ASP A 5 18.68 9.50 -16.43
C ASP A 5 17.28 8.95 -16.12
N ILE A 6 17.09 8.41 -14.89
CA ILE A 6 15.83 7.86 -14.45
C ILE A 6 15.48 8.39 -13.04
N LEU A 7 14.28 8.93 -12.90
CA LEU A 7 13.66 9.19 -11.60
C LEU A 7 12.66 8.06 -11.30
N ILE A 8 12.80 7.40 -10.15
CA ILE A 8 11.86 6.40 -9.65
C ILE A 8 11.12 6.97 -8.44
N ILE A 9 9.80 6.96 -8.47
CA ILE A 9 8.95 7.45 -7.38
C ILE A 9 8.31 6.26 -6.68
N GLY A 10 8.76 6.00 -5.45
CA GLY A 10 8.33 4.90 -4.60
C GLY A 10 9.37 3.78 -4.49
N GLY A 11 9.85 3.52 -3.27
CA GLY A 11 10.84 2.52 -2.92
C GLY A 11 10.24 1.20 -2.43
N GLY A 12 9.03 0.84 -2.88
CA GLY A 12 8.41 -0.46 -2.66
C GLY A 12 8.97 -1.53 -3.59
N ALA A 13 8.36 -2.72 -3.60
CA ALA A 13 8.82 -3.87 -4.38
C ALA A 13 9.03 -3.54 -5.88
N ALA A 14 8.09 -2.81 -6.51
CA ALA A 14 8.21 -2.41 -7.90
C ALA A 14 9.37 -1.44 -8.13
N GLY A 15 9.52 -0.41 -7.27
CA GLY A 15 10.58 0.59 -7.41
C GLY A 15 11.97 0.01 -7.18
N ILE A 16 12.14 -0.88 -6.20
CA ILE A 16 13.40 -1.61 -5.97
C ILE A 16 13.75 -2.45 -7.20
N ALA A 17 12.78 -3.21 -7.74
CA ALA A 17 12.97 -4.03 -8.92
C ALA A 17 13.31 -3.19 -10.15
N ALA A 18 12.67 -2.04 -10.32
CA ALA A 18 12.96 -1.09 -11.41
C ALA A 18 14.38 -0.50 -11.29
N ALA A 19 14.79 -0.10 -10.08
CA ALA A 19 16.14 0.40 -9.83
C ALA A 19 17.23 -0.63 -10.14
N LYS A 20 17.00 -1.90 -9.74
CA LYS A 20 17.92 -3.01 -10.06
C LYS A 20 18.02 -3.26 -11.57
N ALA A 21 16.90 -3.21 -12.28
CA ALA A 21 16.84 -3.41 -13.72
C ALA A 21 17.46 -2.26 -14.53
N ALA A 22 17.43 -1.05 -13.97
CA ALA A 22 18.01 0.16 -14.58
C ALA A 22 19.52 0.34 -14.28
N ARG A 23 20.20 -0.72 -13.84
CA ARG A 23 21.63 -0.68 -13.53
C ARG A 23 22.46 -0.12 -14.70
N GLY A 24 23.35 0.81 -14.41
CA GLY A 24 24.19 1.50 -15.40
C GLY A 24 23.69 2.87 -15.85
N ALA A 25 22.45 3.24 -15.51
CA ALA A 25 21.96 4.60 -15.64
C ALA A 25 22.18 5.40 -14.34
N LYS A 26 22.18 6.73 -14.43
CA LYS A 26 22.16 7.62 -13.26
C LYS A 26 20.73 7.70 -12.71
N VAL A 27 20.44 6.89 -11.69
CA VAL A 27 19.08 6.73 -11.13
C VAL A 27 18.95 7.48 -9.81
N LEU A 28 17.81 8.16 -9.61
CA LEU A 28 17.35 8.64 -8.30
C LEU A 28 16.06 7.89 -7.93
N LEU A 29 16.05 7.21 -6.78
CA LEU A 29 14.87 6.63 -6.20
C LEU A 29 14.42 7.48 -5.00
N ALA A 30 13.22 8.07 -5.09
CA ALA A 30 12.62 8.88 -4.04
C ALA A 30 11.53 8.09 -3.31
N ASP A 31 11.59 8.06 -1.98
CA ASP A 31 10.55 7.46 -1.12
C ASP A 31 10.30 8.33 0.12
N ARG A 32 9.02 8.43 0.51
CA ARG A 32 8.60 9.18 1.71
C ARG A 32 8.94 8.49 3.04
N LYS A 33 9.21 7.20 3.02
CA LYS A 33 9.59 6.42 4.21
C LYS A 33 11.10 6.55 4.48
N THR A 34 11.49 6.18 5.70
CA THR A 34 12.89 6.20 6.15
C THR A 34 13.73 5.04 5.59
N LYS A 35 13.05 4.02 5.05
CA LYS A 35 13.67 2.80 4.49
C LYS A 35 12.92 2.36 3.24
N PRO A 36 13.63 1.85 2.21
CA PRO A 36 12.98 1.19 1.08
C PRO A 36 12.36 -0.15 1.53
N GLY A 37 11.36 -0.63 0.79
CA GLY A 37 10.59 -1.85 1.09
C GLY A 37 9.07 -1.61 1.01
N GLY A 38 8.64 -0.35 1.17
CA GLY A 38 7.24 0.05 1.07
C GLY A 38 6.35 -0.73 2.05
N VAL A 39 5.16 -1.15 1.60
CA VAL A 39 4.19 -1.88 2.42
C VAL A 39 4.68 -3.24 2.91
N LEU A 40 5.70 -3.84 2.28
CA LEU A 40 6.27 -5.12 2.72
C LEU A 40 6.80 -5.03 4.16
N LEU A 41 7.33 -3.87 4.57
CA LEU A 41 7.91 -3.70 5.90
C LEU A 41 6.89 -3.90 7.04
N GLN A 42 5.62 -3.66 6.78
CA GLN A 42 4.54 -3.86 7.76
C GLN A 42 3.85 -5.21 7.67
N CYS A 43 4.15 -6.04 6.66
CA CYS A 43 3.53 -7.34 6.45
C CYS A 43 4.21 -8.44 7.29
N ALA A 44 3.81 -8.58 8.55
CA ALA A 44 4.36 -9.59 9.45
C ALA A 44 3.94 -11.04 9.08
N HIS A 45 2.82 -11.20 8.34
CA HIS A 45 2.34 -12.51 7.90
C HIS A 45 3.27 -13.14 6.85
N ARG A 46 3.28 -14.47 6.80
CA ARG A 46 4.05 -15.25 5.83
C ARG A 46 3.26 -15.42 4.51
N GLY A 47 3.97 -15.84 3.47
CA GLY A 47 3.39 -16.14 2.16
C GLY A 47 3.92 -15.28 1.02
N PHE A 48 5.05 -14.60 1.23
CA PHE A 48 5.85 -13.95 0.19
C PHE A 48 6.94 -14.91 -0.30
N GLY A 49 7.20 -14.93 -1.61
CA GLY A 49 8.24 -15.78 -2.18
C GLY A 49 8.14 -17.25 -1.71
N LYS A 50 9.24 -17.76 -1.13
CA LYS A 50 9.28 -19.12 -0.56
C LYS A 50 8.86 -19.10 0.92
N ASP A 51 7.64 -18.66 1.21
CA ASP A 51 7.06 -18.58 2.55
C ASP A 51 7.81 -17.63 3.51
N GLN A 52 8.26 -16.49 3.01
CA GLN A 52 8.86 -15.41 3.81
C GLN A 52 7.76 -14.47 4.35
N ASN A 53 8.08 -13.70 5.40
CA ASN A 53 7.29 -12.52 5.74
C ASN A 53 7.69 -11.32 4.85
N GLY A 54 6.96 -10.22 4.94
CA GLY A 54 7.22 -9.04 4.10
C GLY A 54 8.61 -8.42 4.31
N PRO A 55 9.07 -8.18 5.55
CA PRO A 55 10.42 -7.69 5.84
C PRO A 55 11.53 -8.60 5.29
N GLU A 56 11.43 -9.92 5.47
CA GLU A 56 12.39 -10.89 4.91
C GLU A 56 12.43 -10.82 3.38
N TYR A 57 11.27 -10.73 2.75
CA TYR A 57 11.18 -10.60 1.30
C TYR A 57 11.77 -9.28 0.80
N ALA A 58 11.48 -8.17 1.49
CA ALA A 58 12.05 -6.85 1.16
C ALA A 58 13.58 -6.84 1.29
N ALA A 59 14.12 -7.48 2.34
CA ALA A 59 15.57 -7.64 2.52
C ALA A 59 16.19 -8.43 1.36
N GLY A 60 15.54 -9.49 0.91
CA GLY A 60 15.96 -10.25 -0.28
C GLY A 60 15.95 -9.43 -1.57
N LEU A 61 14.96 -8.55 -1.75
CA LEU A 61 14.94 -7.63 -2.90
C LEU A 61 16.09 -6.62 -2.85
N LEU A 62 16.49 -6.19 -1.66
CA LEU A 62 17.56 -5.21 -1.44
C LEU A 62 18.97 -5.84 -1.43
N ALA A 63 19.14 -7.16 -1.35
CA ALA A 63 20.45 -7.83 -1.22
C ALA A 63 21.24 -7.38 -2.42
N ASP A 64 21.21 -7.30 -3.52
CA ASP A 64 22.09 -6.82 -4.61
C ASP A 64 21.65 -5.44 -5.15
N PHE A 65 21.24 -4.55 -4.25
CA PHE A 65 20.82 -3.21 -4.68
C PHE A 65 22.01 -2.43 -5.26
N PRO A 66 21.87 -1.80 -6.42
CA PRO A 66 23.01 -1.16 -7.10
C PRO A 66 23.55 0.05 -6.31
N GLU A 67 24.85 0.09 -6.02
CA GLU A 67 25.50 1.19 -5.29
C GLU A 67 25.37 2.55 -6.01
N GLY A 68 25.26 2.55 -7.34
CA GLY A 68 25.12 3.77 -8.15
C GLY A 68 23.73 4.41 -8.16
N VAL A 69 22.74 3.83 -7.46
CA VAL A 69 21.40 4.39 -7.33
C VAL A 69 21.36 5.37 -6.17
N GLY A 70 21.06 6.65 -6.46
CA GLY A 70 20.82 7.67 -5.44
C GLY A 70 19.51 7.36 -4.69
N LEU A 71 19.55 7.34 -3.35
CA LEU A 71 18.37 7.18 -2.51
C LEU A 71 17.99 8.53 -1.88
N ALA A 72 16.83 9.05 -2.22
CA ALA A 72 16.19 10.18 -1.57
C ALA A 72 15.05 9.68 -0.67
N LEU A 73 15.41 9.23 0.53
CA LEU A 73 14.47 8.78 1.56
C LEU A 73 13.91 9.97 2.35
N GLU A 74 12.83 9.75 3.12
CA GLU A 74 12.08 10.82 3.79
C GLU A 74 11.75 11.98 2.83
N THR A 75 11.47 11.62 1.56
CA THR A 75 11.31 12.56 0.45
C THR A 75 10.00 12.32 -0.28
N THR A 76 9.18 13.36 -0.36
CA THR A 76 7.93 13.38 -1.12
C THR A 76 8.14 14.10 -2.45
N VAL A 77 7.74 13.47 -3.55
CA VAL A 77 7.65 14.15 -4.85
C VAL A 77 6.33 14.89 -4.89
N LEU A 78 6.40 16.23 -4.98
CA LEU A 78 5.24 17.11 -4.90
C LEU A 78 4.58 17.33 -6.26
N SER A 79 5.38 17.41 -7.32
CA SER A 79 4.90 17.62 -8.67
C SER A 79 5.85 17.04 -9.70
N VAL A 80 5.29 16.72 -10.86
CA VAL A 80 6.01 16.34 -12.07
C VAL A 80 5.44 17.13 -13.23
N SER A 81 6.31 17.72 -14.06
CA SER A 81 5.90 18.54 -15.19
C SER A 81 6.24 17.88 -16.55
N LYS A 82 5.61 18.37 -17.62
CA LYS A 82 5.79 17.85 -18.99
C LYS A 82 7.20 18.10 -19.56
N ASP A 83 7.93 19.07 -19.04
CA ASP A 83 9.33 19.36 -19.35
C ASP A 83 10.33 18.45 -18.63
N LYS A 84 9.85 17.36 -18.04
CA LYS A 84 10.65 16.35 -17.34
C LYS A 84 11.39 16.92 -16.11
N THR A 85 10.71 17.79 -15.37
CA THR A 85 11.17 18.31 -14.08
C THR A 85 10.28 17.81 -12.96
N ALA A 86 10.86 17.43 -11.83
CA ALA A 86 10.12 17.06 -10.62
C ALA A 86 10.55 17.94 -9.44
N VAL A 87 9.58 18.33 -8.61
CA VAL A 87 9.83 19.04 -7.35
C VAL A 87 9.71 18.06 -6.20
N LEU A 88 10.77 17.96 -5.40
CA LEU A 88 10.90 17.08 -4.25
C LEU A 88 10.92 17.91 -2.97
N SER A 89 10.28 17.39 -1.92
CA SER A 89 10.39 17.89 -0.55
C SER A 89 11.00 16.81 0.32
N GLY A 90 12.18 17.03 0.83
CA GLY A 90 12.92 16.08 1.65
C GLY A 90 13.40 16.69 2.97
N LYS A 91 13.38 15.89 4.03
CA LYS A 91 13.82 16.33 5.36
C LYS A 91 15.27 16.85 5.37
N ALA A 92 16.13 16.21 4.58
CA ALA A 92 17.55 16.53 4.54
C ALA A 92 17.89 17.81 3.73
N PHE A 93 17.04 18.23 2.79
CA PHE A 93 17.38 19.30 1.84
C PHE A 93 16.25 20.34 1.60
N GLY A 94 15.07 20.17 2.22
CA GLY A 94 13.92 21.04 2.00
C GLY A 94 13.30 20.84 0.60
N LEU A 95 13.06 21.93 -0.14
CA LEU A 95 12.56 21.89 -1.51
C LEU A 95 13.71 21.81 -2.51
N ARG A 96 13.58 20.90 -3.48
CA ARG A 96 14.57 20.69 -4.54
C ARG A 96 13.91 20.33 -5.85
N ALA A 97 14.36 20.90 -6.95
CA ALA A 97 13.96 20.50 -8.28
C ALA A 97 15.04 19.64 -8.94
N VAL A 98 14.63 18.60 -9.63
CA VAL A 98 15.50 17.69 -10.40
C VAL A 98 14.96 17.52 -11.81
N CYS A 99 15.86 17.31 -12.77
CA CYS A 99 15.52 16.94 -14.14
C CYS A 99 15.74 15.44 -14.34
N PHE A 100 14.98 14.83 -15.23
CA PHE A 100 15.12 13.42 -15.58
C PHE A 100 14.84 13.20 -17.07
N LYS A 101 15.36 12.11 -17.64
CA LYS A 101 15.03 11.68 -19.01
C LYS A 101 13.80 10.75 -19.02
N GLN A 102 13.75 9.80 -18.08
CA GLN A 102 12.67 8.82 -17.92
C GLN A 102 12.13 8.87 -16.48
N LEU A 103 10.83 8.66 -16.31
CA LEU A 103 10.15 8.59 -15.02
C LEU A 103 9.51 7.22 -14.83
N ILE A 104 9.76 6.59 -13.67
CA ILE A 104 9.07 5.38 -13.26
C ILE A 104 8.22 5.70 -12.02
N LEU A 105 6.90 5.62 -12.16
CA LEU A 105 5.97 5.73 -11.04
C LEU A 105 5.73 4.34 -10.46
N ALA A 106 6.17 4.11 -9.22
CA ALA A 106 6.02 2.89 -8.43
C ALA A 106 5.42 3.18 -7.05
N ALA A 107 4.52 4.18 -6.98
CA ALA A 107 3.95 4.73 -5.74
C ALA A 107 2.98 3.77 -5.01
N GLY A 108 2.62 2.64 -5.64
CA GLY A 108 1.75 1.63 -5.06
C GLY A 108 0.27 2.01 -5.11
N CYS A 109 -0.46 1.65 -4.07
CA CYS A 109 -1.89 1.93 -3.94
C CYS A 109 -2.21 2.45 -2.55
N ARG A 110 -3.38 3.05 -2.40
CA ARG A 110 -3.94 3.48 -1.11
C ARG A 110 -5.26 2.77 -0.85
N GLU A 111 -5.58 2.62 0.40
CA GLU A 111 -6.85 2.07 0.85
C GLU A 111 -7.98 3.09 0.66
N ILE A 112 -9.20 2.59 0.51
CA ILE A 112 -10.41 3.40 0.51
C ILE A 112 -10.75 3.77 1.96
N PRO A 113 -10.67 5.05 2.35
CA PRO A 113 -10.99 5.47 3.71
C PRO A 113 -12.51 5.54 3.94
N LEU A 114 -12.93 5.58 5.22
CA LEU A 114 -14.34 5.72 5.60
C LEU A 114 -15.03 6.89 4.88
N GLY A 115 -14.37 8.03 4.73
CA GLY A 115 -14.93 9.22 4.08
C GLY A 115 -15.27 9.06 2.60
N ALA A 116 -14.76 8.01 1.95
CA ALA A 116 -15.07 7.68 0.55
C ALA A 116 -16.19 6.63 0.42
N LEU A 117 -16.76 6.17 1.54
CA LEU A 117 -17.82 5.17 1.59
C LEU A 117 -19.16 5.85 1.95
N PRO A 118 -20.30 5.32 1.48
CA PRO A 118 -21.64 5.84 1.79
C PRO A 118 -22.08 5.38 3.19
N ILE A 119 -21.28 5.69 4.22
CA ILE A 119 -21.54 5.34 5.60
C ILE A 119 -21.87 6.60 6.38
N ALA A 120 -23.07 6.64 6.94
CA ALA A 120 -23.59 7.76 7.74
C ALA A 120 -23.05 7.73 9.19
N GLY A 121 -23.46 8.73 9.97
CA GLY A 121 -23.17 8.81 11.41
C GLY A 121 -21.97 9.67 11.75
N THR A 122 -21.45 9.47 12.93
CA THR A 122 -20.33 10.24 13.49
C THR A 122 -18.99 9.84 12.91
N ARG A 123 -17.95 10.62 13.21
CA ARG A 123 -16.55 10.32 12.84
C ARG A 123 -15.68 10.28 14.10
N PRO A 124 -15.93 9.30 14.99
CA PRO A 124 -15.22 9.18 16.25
C PRO A 124 -13.80 8.67 16.05
N LYS A 125 -13.00 8.67 17.11
CA LYS A 125 -11.74 7.93 17.21
C LYS A 125 -12.03 6.43 17.22
N GLY A 126 -11.03 5.61 16.83
CA GLY A 126 -11.17 4.14 16.77
C GLY A 126 -11.49 3.61 15.37
N ILE A 127 -11.49 4.47 14.34
CA ILE A 127 -11.72 4.05 12.95
C ILE A 127 -10.42 4.18 12.17
N TYR A 128 -9.98 3.08 11.56
CA TYR A 128 -8.73 3.00 10.80
C TYR A 128 -8.95 2.24 9.49
N THR A 129 -8.08 2.43 8.51
CA THR A 129 -7.99 1.47 7.42
C THR A 129 -7.21 0.23 7.89
N ALA A 130 -7.44 -0.91 7.25
CA ALA A 130 -6.81 -2.16 7.66
C ALA A 130 -5.27 -2.11 7.54
N GLY A 131 -4.73 -1.49 6.48
CA GLY A 131 -3.29 -1.33 6.31
C GLY A 131 -2.69 -0.29 7.26
N GLN A 132 -3.44 0.77 7.63
CA GLN A 132 -3.00 1.69 8.67
C GLN A 132 -2.86 0.95 10.02
N MET A 133 -3.85 0.15 10.40
CA MET A 133 -3.78 -0.65 11.62
C MET A 133 -2.64 -1.67 11.55
N GLN A 134 -2.41 -2.29 10.39
CA GLN A 134 -1.28 -3.21 10.20
C GLN A 134 0.07 -2.50 10.43
N GLU A 135 0.24 -1.28 9.93
CA GLU A 135 1.45 -0.46 10.19
C GLU A 135 1.60 -0.16 11.68
N MET A 136 0.52 0.27 12.34
CA MET A 136 0.53 0.59 13.76
C MET A 136 0.86 -0.63 14.63
N MET A 137 0.26 -1.78 14.36
CA MET A 137 0.54 -3.01 15.11
C MET A 137 1.97 -3.50 14.88
N ASN A 138 2.41 -3.59 13.62
CA ASN A 138 3.64 -4.29 13.27
C ASN A 138 4.91 -3.42 13.33
N LEU A 139 4.78 -2.10 13.22
CA LEU A 139 5.93 -1.19 13.25
C LEU A 139 5.97 -0.30 14.49
N GLN A 140 4.82 -0.08 15.17
CA GLN A 140 4.73 0.82 16.31
C GLN A 140 4.35 0.10 17.61
N GLY A 141 4.04 -1.21 17.55
CA GLY A 141 3.65 -2.00 18.72
C GLY A 141 2.28 -1.61 19.31
N PHE A 142 1.42 -0.96 18.50
CA PHE A 142 0.08 -0.60 18.93
C PHE A 142 -0.83 -1.83 18.93
N THR A 143 -1.70 -1.94 19.93
CA THR A 143 -2.77 -2.95 19.97
C THR A 143 -4.12 -2.22 19.88
N PRO A 144 -5.01 -2.58 18.93
CA PRO A 144 -6.33 -1.96 18.86
C PRO A 144 -7.15 -2.28 20.11
N GLU A 145 -8.10 -1.41 20.43
CA GLU A 145 -9.10 -1.65 21.46
C GLU A 145 -10.21 -2.55 20.86
N GLY A 146 -10.74 -3.47 21.62
CA GLY A 146 -11.74 -4.42 21.16
C GLY A 146 -13.04 -4.36 21.96
N PRO A 147 -14.16 -4.82 21.38
CA PRO A 147 -14.35 -5.62 20.16
C PRO A 147 -13.99 -4.90 18.86
N VAL A 148 -13.55 -5.66 17.87
CA VAL A 148 -13.15 -5.14 16.56
C VAL A 148 -14.15 -5.56 15.49
N VAL A 149 -14.62 -4.60 14.71
CA VAL A 149 -15.40 -4.84 13.49
C VAL A 149 -14.54 -4.55 12.28
N ILE A 150 -14.56 -5.43 11.27
CA ILE A 150 -13.79 -5.27 10.02
C ILE A 150 -14.77 -5.25 8.85
N LEU A 151 -14.78 -4.16 8.09
CA LEU A 151 -15.57 -4.03 6.88
C LEU A 151 -14.76 -4.50 5.67
N GLY A 152 -15.17 -5.62 5.09
CA GLY A 152 -14.55 -6.29 3.95
C GLY A 152 -13.75 -7.53 4.33
N SER A 153 -13.92 -8.60 3.54
CA SER A 153 -13.26 -9.90 3.71
C SER A 153 -12.26 -10.22 2.60
N GLY A 154 -11.68 -9.19 1.96
CA GLY A 154 -10.52 -9.37 1.08
C GLY A 154 -9.29 -9.83 1.86
N ASP A 155 -8.18 -10.13 1.15
CA ASP A 155 -6.98 -10.67 1.79
C ASP A 155 -6.48 -9.82 2.95
N LEU A 156 -6.42 -8.49 2.80
CA LEU A 156 -5.99 -7.60 3.88
C LEU A 156 -6.94 -7.65 5.09
N GLY A 157 -8.26 -7.68 4.85
CA GLY A 157 -9.26 -7.83 5.90
C GLY A 157 -9.08 -9.14 6.68
N LEU A 158 -8.88 -10.26 5.98
CA LEU A 158 -8.64 -11.58 6.58
C LEU A 158 -7.32 -11.65 7.37
N ILE A 159 -6.26 -11.06 6.83
CA ILE A 159 -4.96 -10.97 7.51
C ILE A 159 -5.11 -10.18 8.82
N MET A 160 -5.81 -9.06 8.79
CA MET A 160 -6.05 -8.26 9.99
C MET A 160 -7.00 -8.95 10.96
N ALA A 161 -8.03 -9.64 10.48
CA ALA A 161 -8.92 -10.43 11.32
C ALA A 161 -8.16 -11.53 12.08
N LYS A 162 -7.27 -12.24 11.37
CA LYS A 162 -6.39 -13.24 11.99
C LYS A 162 -5.49 -12.61 13.04
N GLN A 163 -4.73 -11.59 12.69
CA GLN A 163 -3.77 -10.93 13.59
C GLN A 163 -4.46 -10.36 14.84
N THR A 164 -5.64 -9.77 14.68
CA THR A 164 -6.42 -9.18 15.77
C THR A 164 -7.01 -10.27 16.69
N ALA A 165 -7.53 -11.36 16.13
CA ALA A 165 -8.02 -12.49 16.90
C ALA A 165 -6.90 -13.24 17.66
N GLU A 166 -5.72 -13.38 17.04
CA GLU A 166 -4.51 -13.93 17.70
C GLU A 166 -4.01 -13.05 18.85
N ALA A 167 -4.29 -11.73 18.79
CA ALA A 167 -4.04 -10.82 19.90
C ALA A 167 -5.09 -10.92 21.03
N GLY A 168 -6.05 -11.85 20.93
CA GLY A 168 -7.05 -12.11 21.95
C GLY A 168 -8.30 -11.25 21.88
N LEU A 169 -8.50 -10.50 20.79
CA LEU A 169 -9.65 -9.62 20.64
C LEU A 169 -10.83 -10.33 19.92
N SER A 170 -12.06 -9.97 20.29
CA SER A 170 -13.26 -10.41 19.58
C SER A 170 -13.35 -9.74 18.21
N VAL A 171 -13.55 -10.50 17.13
CA VAL A 171 -13.56 -10.01 15.76
C VAL A 171 -14.87 -10.39 15.06
N THR A 172 -15.52 -9.37 14.48
CA THR A 172 -16.65 -9.55 13.55
C THR A 172 -16.30 -8.94 12.21
N MET A 173 -16.37 -9.71 11.13
CA MET A 173 -16.18 -9.23 9.76
C MET A 173 -17.54 -9.05 9.08
N VAL A 174 -17.68 -7.98 8.31
CA VAL A 174 -18.88 -7.70 7.50
C VAL A 174 -18.46 -7.61 6.03
N GLU A 175 -19.03 -8.47 5.18
CA GLU A 175 -18.74 -8.56 3.76
C GLU A 175 -19.99 -8.28 2.91
N GLN A 176 -19.88 -7.33 2.00
CA GLN A 176 -21.01 -6.96 1.13
C GLN A 176 -21.41 -8.06 0.15
N LYS A 177 -20.45 -8.86 -0.30
CA LYS A 177 -20.72 -10.01 -1.17
C LYS A 177 -21.35 -11.15 -0.38
N THR A 178 -22.04 -12.03 -1.09
CA THR A 178 -22.67 -13.23 -0.49
C THR A 178 -21.67 -14.29 -0.02
N GLN A 179 -20.41 -14.13 -0.38
CA GLN A 179 -19.31 -15.04 -0.02
C GLN A 179 -18.08 -14.26 0.44
N CYS A 180 -17.27 -14.91 1.28
CA CYS A 180 -15.97 -14.38 1.68
C CYS A 180 -15.12 -14.04 0.46
N GLY A 181 -14.45 -12.90 0.49
CA GLY A 181 -13.50 -12.44 -0.52
C GLY A 181 -12.16 -13.17 -0.48
N GLY A 182 -11.06 -12.66 -0.51
CA GLY A 182 -9.72 -13.16 -0.26
C GLY A 182 -9.37 -14.57 -0.74
N MET A 183 -8.10 -14.91 -0.70
CA MET A 183 -7.60 -16.23 -1.12
C MET A 183 -7.93 -17.30 -0.06
N ALA A 184 -8.15 -18.53 -0.50
CA ALA A 184 -8.48 -19.68 0.37
C ALA A 184 -7.48 -19.88 1.53
N LYS A 185 -6.19 -19.60 1.31
CA LYS A 185 -5.18 -19.67 2.37
C LYS A 185 -5.44 -18.69 3.51
N ASN A 186 -5.96 -17.50 3.21
CA ASN A 186 -6.27 -16.48 4.20
C ASN A 186 -7.64 -16.73 4.86
N GLN A 187 -8.58 -17.39 4.17
CA GLN A 187 -9.89 -17.76 4.72
C GLN A 187 -9.80 -18.82 5.82
N ARG A 188 -8.70 -19.55 5.95
CA ARG A 188 -8.49 -20.55 7.01
C ARG A 188 -8.69 -19.98 8.42
N CYS A 189 -8.33 -18.71 8.63
CA CYS A 189 -8.52 -18.07 9.93
C CYS A 189 -9.98 -18.09 10.42
N LEU A 190 -10.96 -18.16 9.50
CA LEU A 190 -12.38 -18.23 9.85
C LEU A 190 -12.81 -19.58 10.47
N THR A 191 -12.03 -20.63 10.23
CA THR A 191 -12.26 -21.97 10.81
C THR A 191 -11.32 -22.26 11.97
N GLU A 192 -10.18 -21.60 12.02
CA GLU A 192 -9.12 -21.83 13.03
C GLU A 192 -9.29 -20.91 14.25
N LEU A 193 -9.96 -19.76 14.10
CA LEU A 193 -10.11 -18.74 15.14
C LEU A 193 -11.59 -18.34 15.30
N PRO A 194 -11.99 -17.84 16.47
CA PRO A 194 -13.37 -17.44 16.75
C PRO A 194 -13.73 -16.10 16.07
N ILE A 195 -13.66 -16.06 14.75
CA ILE A 195 -13.98 -14.91 13.93
C ILE A 195 -15.39 -15.07 13.38
N ARG A 196 -16.29 -14.13 13.69
CA ARG A 196 -17.62 -14.08 13.11
C ARG A 196 -17.56 -13.42 11.74
N LEU A 197 -18.12 -14.06 10.71
CA LEU A 197 -18.27 -13.49 9.37
C LEU A 197 -19.75 -13.34 9.00
N ILE A 198 -20.15 -12.12 8.63
CA ILE A 198 -21.46 -11.76 8.10
C ILE A 198 -21.29 -11.45 6.62
N CYS A 199 -21.86 -12.28 5.74
CA CYS A 199 -21.85 -12.07 4.29
C CYS A 199 -23.20 -11.53 3.79
N GLY A 200 -23.20 -10.83 2.65
CA GLY A 200 -24.39 -10.23 2.05
C GLY A 200 -24.86 -8.96 2.76
N ASP A 201 -24.02 -8.36 3.60
CA ASP A 201 -24.34 -7.17 4.38
C ASP A 201 -23.18 -6.14 4.32
N THR A 202 -23.45 -4.92 4.74
CA THR A 202 -22.47 -3.85 4.81
C THR A 202 -22.78 -2.90 5.95
N ILE A 203 -21.81 -2.14 6.40
CA ILE A 203 -22.01 -1.07 7.39
C ILE A 203 -22.63 0.14 6.71
N THR A 204 -23.69 0.67 7.30
CA THR A 204 -24.40 1.87 6.82
C THR A 204 -24.29 3.05 7.76
N GLN A 205 -24.02 2.80 9.04
CA GLN A 205 -23.92 3.87 10.05
C GLN A 205 -22.89 3.56 11.12
N VAL A 206 -22.17 4.60 11.57
CA VAL A 206 -21.23 4.56 12.68
C VAL A 206 -21.80 5.37 13.85
N HIS A 207 -21.62 4.87 15.07
CA HIS A 207 -22.08 5.47 16.32
C HIS A 207 -20.94 5.73 17.29
N GLY A 208 -21.14 6.71 18.17
CA GLY A 208 -20.24 7.05 19.28
C GLY A 208 -19.62 8.44 19.15
N HIS A 209 -19.21 9.02 20.28
CA HIS A 209 -18.49 10.28 20.42
C HIS A 209 -17.96 10.42 21.85
N PRO A 210 -16.67 10.73 22.07
CA PRO A 210 -15.59 10.97 21.09
C PRO A 210 -14.96 9.69 20.49
N HIS A 211 -15.29 8.53 21.03
CA HIS A 211 -14.82 7.22 20.56
C HIS A 211 -15.95 6.46 19.89
N ILE A 212 -15.60 5.49 19.02
CA ILE A 212 -16.57 4.60 18.42
C ILE A 212 -17.16 3.68 19.49
N GLU A 213 -18.48 3.48 19.44
CA GLU A 213 -19.24 2.58 20.33
C GLU A 213 -19.83 1.41 19.56
N GLY A 214 -19.94 1.53 18.24
CA GLY A 214 -20.46 0.50 17.37
C GLY A 214 -20.83 0.98 15.99
N CYS A 215 -21.34 0.07 15.19
CA CYS A 215 -21.85 0.37 13.85
C CYS A 215 -23.12 -0.43 13.57
N THR A 216 -23.97 0.07 12.66
CA THR A 216 -25.19 -0.59 12.20
C THR A 216 -24.99 -1.08 10.78
N THR A 217 -25.38 -2.33 10.52
CA THR A 217 -25.36 -2.92 9.19
C THR A 217 -26.60 -2.51 8.38
N LYS A 218 -26.57 -2.77 7.07
CA LYS A 218 -27.71 -2.51 6.17
C LYS A 218 -28.96 -3.30 6.58
N ASN A 219 -28.78 -4.50 7.12
CA ASN A 219 -29.89 -5.34 7.56
C ASN A 219 -30.39 -4.97 8.97
N GLY A 220 -29.82 -3.91 9.59
CA GLY A 220 -30.29 -3.35 10.86
C GLY A 220 -29.62 -3.96 12.10
N GLU A 221 -28.63 -4.84 11.94
CA GLU A 221 -27.90 -5.38 13.09
C GLU A 221 -26.95 -4.32 13.66
N TYR A 222 -27.01 -4.10 14.98
CA TYR A 222 -26.04 -3.28 15.71
C TYR A 222 -24.87 -4.14 16.17
N LEU A 223 -23.67 -3.76 15.78
CA LEU A 223 -22.40 -4.40 16.14
C LEU A 223 -21.62 -3.47 17.08
N PRO A 224 -21.59 -3.77 18.39
CA PRO A 224 -20.76 -2.99 19.32
C PRO A 224 -19.28 -3.18 18.98
N CYS A 225 -18.51 -2.09 18.96
CA CYS A 225 -17.07 -2.15 18.73
C CYS A 225 -16.36 -0.91 19.27
N GLU A 226 -15.12 -1.09 19.69
CA GLU A 226 -14.19 -0.03 20.08
C GLU A 226 -13.19 0.27 18.97
N THR A 227 -13.09 -0.63 17.98
CA THR A 227 -12.29 -0.43 16.76
C THR A 227 -13.07 -0.86 15.52
N LEU A 228 -13.10 0.00 14.50
CA LEU A 228 -13.61 -0.30 13.16
C LEU A 228 -12.48 -0.25 12.14
N LEU A 229 -12.21 -1.38 11.48
CA LEU A 229 -11.22 -1.47 10.41
C LEU A 229 -11.90 -1.47 9.05
N ILE A 230 -11.47 -0.57 8.17
CA ILE A 230 -11.96 -0.44 6.80
C ILE A 230 -11.02 -1.21 5.86
N ALA A 231 -11.50 -2.31 5.30
CA ALA A 231 -10.81 -3.13 4.28
C ALA A 231 -11.63 -3.16 2.97
N ALA A 232 -12.20 -2.01 2.60
CA ALA A 232 -13.17 -1.87 1.51
C ALA A 232 -12.55 -1.76 0.11
N GLY A 233 -11.28 -2.03 -0.03
CA GLY A 233 -10.57 -2.05 -1.31
C GLY A 233 -9.37 -1.12 -1.40
N LEU A 234 -8.66 -1.24 -2.52
CA LEU A 234 -7.43 -0.50 -2.82
C LEU A 234 -7.60 0.28 -4.14
N ARG A 235 -7.02 1.48 -4.20
CA ARG A 235 -6.97 2.31 -5.41
C ARG A 235 -5.53 2.58 -5.81
N PRO A 236 -5.17 2.41 -7.10
CA PRO A 236 -3.87 2.80 -7.62
C PRO A 236 -3.55 4.26 -7.33
N GLU A 237 -2.31 4.55 -6.89
CA GLU A 237 -1.85 5.91 -6.59
C GLU A 237 -1.21 6.54 -7.83
N ARG A 238 -1.99 7.32 -8.60
CA ARG A 238 -1.56 7.92 -9.90
C ARG A 238 -1.79 9.42 -9.99
N GLU A 239 -2.34 10.03 -8.98
CA GLU A 239 -2.75 11.45 -9.03
C GLU A 239 -1.59 12.37 -9.42
N LEU A 240 -0.39 12.06 -8.97
CA LEU A 240 0.83 12.83 -9.28
C LEU A 240 1.11 13.00 -10.79
N VAL A 241 0.68 12.03 -11.60
CA VAL A 241 0.94 12.02 -13.05
C VAL A 241 -0.35 12.08 -13.89
N SER A 242 -1.50 12.32 -13.27
CA SER A 242 -2.82 12.25 -13.93
C SER A 242 -2.95 13.23 -15.11
N GLU A 243 -2.35 14.41 -15.00
CA GLU A 243 -2.41 15.46 -16.02
C GLU A 243 -1.35 15.34 -17.13
N LEU A 244 -0.41 14.41 -16.97
CA LEU A 244 0.68 14.23 -17.94
C LEU A 244 0.24 13.44 -19.18
N GLY A 245 -0.86 12.71 -19.10
CA GLY A 245 -1.23 11.73 -20.12
C GLY A 245 -0.35 10.47 -20.03
N ARG A 246 0.04 9.96 -21.18
CA ARG A 246 0.94 8.78 -21.27
C ARG A 246 2.11 9.05 -22.23
N PRO A 247 3.00 9.97 -21.90
CA PRO A 247 4.17 10.22 -22.74
C PRO A 247 5.13 9.02 -22.69
N GLY A 248 5.90 8.80 -23.75
CA GLY A 248 6.82 7.65 -23.86
C GLY A 248 7.92 7.59 -22.79
N TRP A 249 8.16 8.68 -22.08
CA TRP A 249 9.11 8.76 -20.97
C TRP A 249 8.50 8.45 -19.59
N LEU A 250 7.17 8.18 -19.49
CA LEU A 250 6.49 7.83 -18.24
C LEU A 250 6.13 6.35 -18.22
N HIS A 251 6.65 5.62 -17.23
CA HIS A 251 6.38 4.22 -16.97
C HIS A 251 5.67 4.07 -15.63
N ILE A 252 4.49 3.45 -15.62
CA ILE A 252 3.72 3.19 -14.40
C ILE A 252 3.76 1.69 -14.14
N CYS A 253 4.16 1.27 -12.93
CA CYS A 253 4.34 -0.16 -12.61
C CYS A 253 3.92 -0.53 -11.19
N GLY A 254 3.63 -1.81 -10.97
CA GLY A 254 3.18 -2.35 -9.71
C GLY A 254 1.76 -1.88 -9.36
N ASN A 255 1.45 -1.79 -8.07
CA ASN A 255 0.08 -1.51 -7.62
C ASN A 255 -0.44 -0.11 -7.99
N CYS A 256 0.39 0.81 -8.44
CA CYS A 256 -0.09 2.06 -9.03
C CYS A 256 -0.48 1.90 -10.50
N ASN A 257 -0.10 0.81 -11.18
CA ASN A 257 -0.63 0.43 -12.48
C ASN A 257 -1.90 -0.43 -12.33
N THR A 258 -1.76 -1.58 -11.70
CA THR A 258 -2.86 -2.51 -11.38
C THR A 258 -2.59 -3.10 -10.01
N VAL A 259 -3.61 -3.16 -9.16
CA VAL A 259 -3.47 -3.81 -7.84
C VAL A 259 -3.36 -5.32 -8.02
N HIS A 260 -2.23 -5.88 -7.65
CA HIS A 260 -1.94 -7.30 -7.75
C HIS A 260 -2.13 -8.02 -6.41
N PRO A 261 -2.68 -9.24 -6.41
CA PRO A 261 -2.77 -10.05 -5.19
C PRO A 261 -1.41 -10.66 -4.77
N MET A 262 -0.45 -10.75 -5.71
CA MET A 262 0.86 -11.38 -5.48
C MET A 262 2.00 -10.40 -5.77
N VAL A 263 2.99 -10.39 -4.89
CA VAL A 263 4.15 -9.48 -4.99
C VAL A 263 5.05 -9.78 -6.19
N GLU A 264 5.10 -11.02 -6.65
CA GLU A 264 5.89 -11.43 -7.82
C GLU A 264 5.46 -10.70 -9.09
N ALA A 265 4.16 -10.45 -9.27
CA ALA A 265 3.64 -9.66 -10.38
C ALA A 265 4.10 -8.20 -10.28
N VAL A 266 4.09 -7.64 -9.07
CA VAL A 266 4.58 -6.27 -8.78
C VAL A 266 6.06 -6.14 -9.12
N VAL A 267 6.89 -7.10 -8.70
CA VAL A 267 8.34 -7.16 -9.00
C VAL A 267 8.58 -7.26 -10.51
N LYS A 268 7.84 -8.14 -11.20
CA LYS A 268 7.94 -8.32 -12.66
C LYS A 268 7.63 -7.03 -13.43
N GLU A 269 6.57 -6.32 -13.04
CA GLU A 269 6.24 -5.02 -13.65
C GLU A 269 7.33 -3.97 -13.41
N GLY A 270 7.86 -3.89 -12.18
CA GLY A 270 8.96 -2.99 -11.84
C GLY A 270 10.21 -3.27 -12.67
N THR A 271 10.60 -4.55 -12.77
CA THR A 271 11.75 -4.97 -13.60
C THR A 271 11.55 -4.56 -15.05
N ARG A 272 10.37 -4.83 -15.62
CA ARG A 272 10.07 -4.44 -17.01
C ARG A 272 10.14 -2.93 -17.20
N ALA A 273 9.59 -2.12 -16.28
CA ALA A 273 9.63 -0.67 -16.36
C ALA A 273 11.08 -0.14 -16.33
N GLY A 274 11.93 -0.72 -15.47
CA GLY A 274 13.36 -0.38 -15.40
C GLY A 274 14.11 -0.68 -16.68
N LEU A 275 13.90 -1.87 -17.26
CA LEU A 275 14.51 -2.26 -18.54
C LEU A 275 14.07 -1.35 -19.69
N THR A 276 12.77 -1.09 -19.83
CA THR A 276 12.23 -0.23 -20.89
C THR A 276 12.76 1.21 -20.76
N ALA A 277 12.80 1.75 -19.55
CA ALA A 277 13.37 3.08 -19.33
C ALA A 277 14.86 3.15 -19.71
N LEU A 278 15.63 2.10 -19.41
CA LEU A 278 17.05 2.00 -19.78
C LEU A 278 17.24 1.88 -21.30
N GLU A 279 16.41 1.09 -21.98
CA GLU A 279 16.42 0.95 -23.45
C GLU A 279 16.11 2.30 -24.12
N ASN A 280 15.09 3.03 -23.66
CA ASN A 280 14.75 4.35 -24.20
C ASN A 280 15.90 5.34 -24.10
N ILE A 281 16.65 5.34 -22.98
CA ILE A 281 17.82 6.23 -22.82
C ILE A 281 18.94 5.88 -23.80
N ARG A 282 19.15 4.59 -24.08
CA ARG A 282 20.19 4.11 -25.02
C ARG A 282 19.82 4.33 -26.47
N GLY A 283 18.52 4.30 -26.79
CA GLY A 283 18.02 4.57 -28.14
C GLY A 283 18.01 6.05 -28.52
N ASP A 284 18.07 6.94 -27.52
CA ASP A 284 18.18 8.40 -27.70
C ASP A 284 19.64 8.88 -27.87
N LEU A 285 20.64 7.98 -27.82
CA LEU A 285 22.08 8.23 -28.06
C LEU A 285 22.47 7.86 -29.50
#